data_77d8286f6e8677e8f27873afb704d4e6
#
_entry.id   77d8286f6e8677e8f27873afb704d4e6
#
_cell.length_a   1.000
_cell.length_b   1.000
_cell.length_c   1.000
_cell.angle_alpha   90.00
_cell.angle_beta   90.00
_cell.angle_gamma   90.00
#
_symmetry.space_group_name_H-M   'P 1'
#
loop_
_entity.id
_entity.type
_entity.pdbx_description
1 polymer ?
#
loop_
_entity_poly.entity_id
_entity_poly.type
_entity_poly.pdbx_seq_one_letter_code
_entity_poly.pdbx_strand_id
1 'polypeptide(L)'
;KKDPKKADEYLEQMVDLQIEINSQHSPKISRLKDYLKRSIEGLDMIDDVKKYELLTRLESMPKHVKLCHGEFTPDNIIINDDGVFVVDWLKAKQGNASADVAKTYLWFCLHHHTEYAEKYLKMYCRKTGTAVKYVQDWLPIVAAAQLKFKRPEERELLLTWIDIADYE
;
A
#
# COMPACT_ATOMS: atom_id res chain seq x y z
N LYS A 1 -16.27 -10.93 21.26
CA LYS A 1 -14.80 -11.06 21.44
C LYS A 1 -14.27 -11.74 20.19
N LYS A 2 -13.47 -11.02 19.38
CA LYS A 2 -12.82 -11.61 18.20
C LYS A 2 -11.76 -12.59 18.69
N ASP A 3 -11.77 -13.81 18.15
CA ASP A 3 -10.77 -14.83 18.43
C ASP A 3 -9.44 -14.42 17.77
N PRO A 4 -8.36 -14.18 18.54
CA PRO A 4 -7.08 -13.73 17.96
C PRO A 4 -6.47 -14.76 16.99
N LYS A 5 -6.64 -16.05 17.23
CA LYS A 5 -6.14 -17.10 16.32
C LYS A 5 -6.81 -17.04 14.96
N LYS A 6 -8.12 -16.82 14.97
CA LYS A 6 -8.90 -16.69 13.72
C LYS A 6 -8.54 -15.42 12.96
N ALA A 7 -8.20 -14.34 13.67
CA ALA A 7 -7.72 -13.11 13.05
C ALA A 7 -6.36 -13.31 12.35
N ASP A 8 -5.44 -14.04 12.98
CA ASP A 8 -4.14 -14.35 12.38
C ASP A 8 -4.27 -15.27 11.15
N GLU A 9 -5.19 -16.24 11.18
CA GLU A 9 -5.51 -17.10 10.03
C GLU A 9 -6.07 -16.28 8.84
N TYR A 10 -6.98 -15.37 9.10
CA TYR A 10 -7.51 -14.47 8.05
C TYR A 10 -6.44 -13.55 7.50
N LEU A 11 -5.55 -13.05 8.34
CA LEU A 11 -4.44 -12.21 7.90
C LEU A 11 -3.49 -12.99 6.98
N GLU A 12 -3.21 -14.25 7.29
CA GLU A 12 -2.39 -15.12 6.46
C GLU A 12 -3.05 -15.38 5.10
N GLN A 13 -4.34 -15.69 5.07
CA GLN A 13 -5.11 -15.84 3.83
C GLN A 13 -5.07 -14.57 2.99
N MET A 14 -5.18 -13.40 3.62
CA MET A 14 -5.08 -12.10 2.95
C MET A 14 -3.71 -11.90 2.30
N VAL A 15 -2.64 -12.21 3.01
CA VAL A 15 -1.27 -12.14 2.48
C VAL A 15 -1.10 -13.07 1.29
N ASP A 16 -1.55 -14.33 1.39
CA ASP A 16 -1.45 -15.31 0.30
C ASP A 16 -2.22 -14.86 -0.96
N LEU A 17 -3.41 -14.30 -0.79
CA LEU A 17 -4.18 -13.71 -1.89
C LEU A 17 -3.44 -12.55 -2.56
N GLN A 18 -2.85 -11.65 -1.78
CA GLN A 18 -2.10 -10.53 -2.35
C GLN A 18 -0.86 -11.01 -3.12
N ILE A 19 -0.15 -12.01 -2.61
CA ILE A 19 0.99 -12.61 -3.32
C ILE A 19 0.52 -13.20 -4.64
N GLU A 20 -0.60 -13.90 -4.67
CA GLU A 20 -1.18 -14.47 -5.90
C GLU A 20 -1.56 -13.36 -6.90
N ILE A 21 -2.24 -12.31 -6.47
CA ILE A 21 -2.58 -11.15 -7.30
C ILE A 21 -1.31 -10.52 -7.87
N ASN A 22 -0.34 -10.22 -7.03
CA ASN A 22 0.91 -9.59 -7.44
C ASN A 22 1.81 -10.49 -8.30
N SER A 23 1.55 -11.78 -8.38
CA SER A 23 2.25 -12.70 -9.29
C SER A 23 1.81 -12.55 -10.75
N GLN A 24 0.66 -11.93 -10.99
CA GLN A 24 0.12 -11.69 -12.32
C GLN A 24 0.75 -10.46 -12.96
N HIS A 25 0.79 -10.45 -14.30
CA HIS A 25 1.23 -9.32 -15.11
C HIS A 25 0.03 -8.72 -15.84
N SER A 26 -0.08 -7.40 -15.81
CA SER A 26 -1.21 -6.72 -16.45
C SER A 26 -0.73 -5.47 -17.22
N PRO A 27 -0.04 -5.66 -18.37
CA PRO A 27 0.61 -4.56 -19.09
C PRO A 27 -0.37 -3.61 -19.78
N LYS A 28 -1.65 -3.95 -19.85
CA LYS A 28 -2.68 -3.14 -20.54
C LYS A 28 -3.40 -2.13 -19.67
N ILE A 29 -3.25 -2.20 -18.34
CA ILE A 29 -3.87 -1.24 -17.43
C ILE A 29 -2.92 -0.09 -17.10
N SER A 30 -3.45 0.99 -16.53
CA SER A 30 -2.68 2.18 -16.19
C SER A 30 -1.57 1.91 -15.18
N ARG A 31 -0.50 2.69 -15.26
CA ARG A 31 0.70 2.50 -14.44
C ARG A 31 0.55 3.14 -13.06
N LEU A 32 0.95 2.42 -12.03
CA LEU A 32 0.92 2.90 -10.65
C LEU A 32 1.84 4.11 -10.45
N LYS A 33 3.06 4.10 -11.02
CA LYS A 33 3.98 5.24 -10.93
C LYS A 33 3.40 6.53 -11.51
N ASP A 34 2.70 6.45 -12.63
CA ASP A 34 2.07 7.62 -13.26
C ASP A 34 0.93 8.16 -12.39
N TYR A 35 0.16 7.27 -11.77
CA TYR A 35 -0.89 7.64 -10.82
C TYR A 35 -0.30 8.33 -9.57
N LEU A 36 0.75 7.74 -8.97
CA LEU A 36 1.42 8.30 -7.79
C LEU A 36 2.04 9.66 -8.10
N LYS A 37 2.70 9.79 -9.25
CA LYS A 37 3.28 11.05 -9.72
C LYS A 37 2.23 12.15 -9.80
N ARG A 38 1.13 11.91 -10.53
CA ARG A 38 0.06 12.91 -10.67
C ARG A 38 -0.58 13.25 -9.32
N SER A 39 -0.73 12.27 -8.44
CA SER A 39 -1.29 12.50 -7.10
C SER A 39 -0.41 13.42 -6.26
N ILE A 40 0.91 13.24 -6.30
CA ILE A 40 1.87 14.06 -5.56
C ILE A 40 1.98 15.46 -6.19
N GLU A 41 2.08 15.56 -7.51
CA GLU A 41 2.13 16.84 -8.24
C GLU A 41 0.93 17.73 -7.94
N GLY A 42 -0.25 17.14 -7.77
CA GLY A 42 -1.50 17.85 -7.48
C GLY A 42 -1.70 18.28 -6.03
N LEU A 43 -0.79 17.94 -5.10
CA LEU A 43 -0.93 18.31 -3.69
C LEU A 43 -0.65 19.81 -3.49
N ASP A 44 -1.49 20.46 -2.69
CA ASP A 44 -1.37 21.87 -2.31
C ASP A 44 -0.95 22.08 -0.84
N MET A 45 -0.93 21.00 -0.05
CA MET A 45 -0.70 21.03 1.40
C MET A 45 0.73 20.71 1.84
N ILE A 46 1.61 20.39 0.91
CA ILE A 46 3.06 20.21 1.13
C ILE A 46 3.83 21.22 0.28
N ASP A 47 5.00 21.63 0.76
CA ASP A 47 5.83 22.58 0.02
C ASP A 47 6.49 21.96 -1.23
N ASP A 48 7.02 22.84 -2.08
CA ASP A 48 7.63 22.41 -3.35
C ASP A 48 8.90 21.61 -3.16
N VAL A 49 9.66 21.85 -2.10
CA VAL A 49 10.88 21.09 -1.77
C VAL A 49 10.51 19.65 -1.43
N LYS A 50 9.55 19.46 -0.53
CA LYS A 50 9.08 18.12 -0.14
C LYS A 50 8.45 17.39 -1.34
N LYS A 51 7.70 18.09 -2.15
CA LYS A 51 7.13 17.53 -3.39
C LYS A 51 8.22 17.05 -4.34
N TYR A 52 9.27 17.84 -4.53
CA TYR A 52 10.42 17.47 -5.35
C TYR A 52 11.15 16.22 -4.81
N GLU A 53 11.37 16.15 -3.49
CA GLU A 53 12.01 15.00 -2.85
C GLU A 53 11.20 13.72 -3.06
N LEU A 54 9.89 13.77 -2.87
CA LEU A 54 8.99 12.63 -3.07
C LEU A 54 8.96 12.17 -4.53
N LEU A 55 8.92 13.10 -5.48
CA LEU A 55 8.94 12.79 -6.91
C LEU A 55 10.29 12.21 -7.34
N THR A 56 11.39 12.71 -6.79
CA THR A 56 12.73 12.16 -7.04
C THR A 56 12.84 10.73 -6.50
N ARG A 57 12.36 10.49 -5.29
CA ARG A 57 12.29 9.14 -4.72
C ARG A 57 11.45 8.21 -5.59
N LEU A 58 10.26 8.64 -5.98
CA LEU A 58 9.38 7.87 -6.87
C LEU A 58 10.07 7.49 -8.18
N GLU A 59 10.76 8.43 -8.81
CA GLU A 59 11.47 8.19 -10.08
C GLU A 59 12.57 7.14 -9.92
N SER A 60 13.29 7.14 -8.78
CA SER A 60 14.34 6.18 -8.48
C SER A 60 13.84 4.75 -8.18
N MET A 61 12.56 4.59 -7.83
CA MET A 61 12.00 3.28 -7.50
C MET A 61 11.89 2.38 -8.74
N PRO A 62 12.16 1.07 -8.62
CA PRO A 62 12.11 0.15 -9.74
C PRO A 62 10.74 0.09 -10.42
N LYS A 63 10.74 0.08 -11.75
CA LYS A 63 9.53 -0.14 -12.56
C LYS A 63 9.22 -1.62 -12.66
N HIS A 64 8.04 -2.00 -12.20
CA HIS A 64 7.51 -3.35 -12.37
C HIS A 64 6.15 -3.29 -13.07
N VAL A 65 5.74 -4.40 -13.64
CA VAL A 65 4.47 -4.54 -14.39
C VAL A 65 3.54 -5.56 -13.74
N LYS A 66 3.66 -5.72 -12.44
CA LYS A 66 2.82 -6.64 -11.66
C LYS A 66 1.43 -6.06 -11.47
N LEU A 67 0.43 -6.95 -11.36
CA LEU A 67 -0.91 -6.52 -11.01
C LEU A 67 -0.94 -6.07 -9.55
N CYS A 68 -1.32 -4.82 -9.34
CA CYS A 68 -1.58 -4.23 -8.03
C CYS A 68 -3.07 -3.95 -7.91
N HIS A 69 -3.71 -4.38 -6.83
CA HIS A 69 -5.13 -4.15 -6.60
C HIS A 69 -5.45 -2.66 -6.41
N GLY A 70 -4.55 -1.95 -5.75
CA GLY A 70 -4.68 -0.52 -5.51
C GLY A 70 -5.50 -0.15 -4.26
N GLU A 71 -6.27 -1.07 -3.71
CA GLU A 71 -7.02 -0.93 -2.45
C GLU A 71 -7.24 -2.31 -1.82
N PHE A 72 -6.14 -3.05 -1.66
CA PHE A 72 -6.18 -4.39 -1.09
C PHE A 72 -6.28 -4.31 0.44
N THR A 73 -7.50 -4.32 0.94
CA THR A 73 -7.86 -4.15 2.35
C THR A 73 -8.84 -5.22 2.78
N PRO A 74 -8.99 -5.47 4.10
CA PRO A 74 -10.00 -6.41 4.59
C PRO A 74 -11.42 -6.10 4.12
N ASP A 75 -11.76 -4.83 3.90
CA ASP A 75 -13.09 -4.41 3.43
C ASP A 75 -13.40 -4.90 2.01
N ASN A 76 -12.38 -5.19 1.22
CA ASN A 76 -12.50 -5.66 -0.16
C ASN A 76 -12.29 -7.17 -0.31
N ILE A 77 -12.33 -7.92 0.79
CA ILE A 77 -12.21 -9.38 0.80
C ILE A 77 -13.48 -9.98 1.40
N ILE A 78 -14.18 -10.78 0.60
CA ILE A 78 -15.40 -11.48 1.01
C ILE A 78 -15.08 -12.96 1.19
N ILE A 79 -15.42 -13.50 2.35
CA ILE A 79 -15.26 -14.91 2.68
C ILE A 79 -16.65 -15.48 2.93
N ASN A 80 -17.02 -16.51 2.19
CA ASN A 80 -18.28 -17.24 2.35
C ASN A 80 -18.07 -18.74 2.06
N ASP A 81 -19.16 -19.51 2.04
CA ASP A 81 -19.13 -20.96 1.79
C ASP A 81 -18.65 -21.32 0.38
N ASP A 82 -18.75 -20.41 -0.58
CA ASP A 82 -18.32 -20.60 -1.97
C ASP A 82 -16.82 -20.28 -2.15
N GLY A 83 -16.18 -19.65 -1.17
CA GLY A 83 -14.75 -19.34 -1.20
C GLY A 83 -14.38 -17.93 -0.74
N VAL A 84 -13.24 -17.47 -1.23
CA VAL A 84 -12.69 -16.14 -0.93
C VAL A 84 -12.66 -15.32 -2.21
N PHE A 85 -13.23 -14.14 -2.14
CA PHE A 85 -13.37 -13.23 -3.29
C PHE A 85 -12.75 -11.87 -2.97
N VAL A 86 -11.97 -11.36 -3.91
CA VAL A 86 -11.46 -9.99 -3.85
C VAL A 86 -12.30 -9.12 -4.77
N VAL A 87 -12.83 -8.04 -4.24
CA VAL A 87 -13.75 -7.13 -4.94
C VAL A 87 -13.16 -5.73 -5.06
N ASP A 88 -13.87 -4.84 -5.77
CA ASP A 88 -13.49 -3.44 -5.99
C ASP A 88 -12.12 -3.26 -6.67
N TRP A 89 -12.04 -3.66 -7.93
CA TRP A 89 -10.85 -3.57 -8.77
C TRP A 89 -10.69 -2.23 -9.51
N LEU A 90 -11.50 -1.23 -9.18
CA LEU A 90 -11.51 0.07 -9.89
C LEU A 90 -10.18 0.82 -9.83
N LYS A 91 -9.38 0.59 -8.78
CA LYS A 91 -8.08 1.22 -8.58
C LYS A 91 -6.91 0.37 -9.04
N ALA A 92 -7.18 -0.78 -9.67
CA ALA A 92 -6.12 -1.67 -10.13
C ALA A 92 -5.16 -0.98 -11.12
N LYS A 93 -3.88 -1.25 -10.93
CA LYS A 93 -2.77 -0.67 -11.70
C LYS A 93 -1.71 -1.75 -11.98
N GLN A 94 -0.92 -1.53 -13.02
CA GLN A 94 0.34 -2.25 -13.14
C GLN A 94 1.44 -1.51 -12.39
N GLY A 95 2.27 -2.22 -11.63
CA GLY A 95 3.31 -1.58 -10.86
C GLY A 95 4.14 -2.51 -10.01
N ASN A 96 4.77 -1.93 -9.01
CA ASN A 96 5.58 -2.63 -8.04
C ASN A 96 4.69 -3.17 -6.90
N ALA A 97 4.77 -4.47 -6.65
CA ALA A 97 4.00 -5.13 -5.60
C ALA A 97 4.24 -4.53 -4.21
N SER A 98 5.46 -4.08 -3.92
CA SER A 98 5.79 -3.48 -2.62
C SER A 98 5.09 -2.14 -2.38
N ALA A 99 4.76 -1.40 -3.44
CA ALA A 99 3.92 -0.20 -3.34
C ALA A 99 2.48 -0.55 -2.94
N ASP A 100 1.94 -1.62 -3.52
CA ASP A 100 0.60 -2.12 -3.17
C ASP A 100 0.55 -2.60 -1.71
N VAL A 101 1.59 -3.32 -1.27
CA VAL A 101 1.76 -3.75 0.14
C VAL A 101 1.89 -2.57 1.09
N ALA A 102 2.69 -1.56 0.74
CA ALA A 102 2.84 -0.34 1.54
C ALA A 102 1.50 0.37 1.73
N LYS A 103 0.65 0.40 0.70
CA LYS A 103 -0.69 0.98 0.78
C LYS A 103 -1.60 0.19 1.73
N THR A 104 -1.56 -1.14 1.70
CA THR A 104 -2.30 -1.99 2.64
C THR A 104 -1.83 -1.79 4.08
N TYR A 105 -0.51 -1.76 4.29
CA TYR A 105 0.09 -1.44 5.59
C TYR A 105 -0.42 -0.10 6.12
N LEU A 106 -0.37 0.93 5.29
CA LEU A 106 -0.85 2.27 5.63
C LEU A 106 -2.34 2.26 6.02
N TRP A 107 -3.16 1.50 5.30
CA TRP A 107 -4.58 1.36 5.64
C TRP A 107 -4.78 0.82 7.06
N PHE A 108 -4.06 -0.22 7.45
CA PHE A 108 -4.12 -0.74 8.82
C PHE A 108 -3.74 0.33 9.86
N CYS A 109 -2.69 1.10 9.60
CA CYS A 109 -2.26 2.19 10.50
C CYS A 109 -3.33 3.28 10.62
N LEU A 110 -3.94 3.69 9.50
CA LEU A 110 -4.99 4.71 9.45
C LEU A 110 -6.28 4.28 10.19
N HIS A 111 -6.53 2.96 10.27
CA HIS A 111 -7.67 2.39 10.98
C HIS A 111 -7.32 1.93 12.41
N HIS A 112 -6.22 2.42 12.98
CA HIS A 112 -5.75 2.11 14.34
C HIS A 112 -5.48 0.62 14.59
N HIS A 113 -5.09 -0.12 13.54
CA HIS A 113 -4.73 -1.53 13.59
C HIS A 113 -3.22 -1.75 13.40
N THR A 114 -2.40 -0.97 14.09
CA THR A 114 -0.93 -0.98 13.93
C THR A 114 -0.33 -2.36 14.21
N GLU A 115 -0.86 -3.11 15.17
CA GLU A 115 -0.42 -4.48 15.44
C GLU A 115 -0.62 -5.40 14.24
N TYR A 116 -1.77 -5.31 13.57
CA TYR A 116 -2.03 -6.07 12.34
C TYR A 116 -1.20 -5.59 11.17
N ALA A 117 -0.93 -4.28 11.08
CA ALA A 117 -0.02 -3.73 10.08
C ALA A 117 1.36 -4.38 10.15
N GLU A 118 1.93 -4.46 11.36
CA GLU A 118 3.24 -5.08 11.59
C GLU A 118 3.24 -6.59 11.30
N LYS A 119 2.23 -7.31 11.77
CA LYS A 119 2.08 -8.75 11.48
C LYS A 119 1.97 -9.00 9.97
N TYR A 120 1.12 -8.23 9.30
CA TYR A 120 0.92 -8.29 7.85
C TYR A 120 2.22 -8.09 7.07
N LEU A 121 2.96 -7.02 7.38
CA LEU A 121 4.20 -6.68 6.70
C LEU A 121 5.27 -7.77 6.90
N LYS A 122 5.47 -8.22 8.14
CA LYS A 122 6.42 -9.28 8.45
C LYS A 122 6.07 -10.58 7.73
N MET A 123 4.82 -10.95 7.70
CA MET A 123 4.34 -12.17 7.06
C MET A 123 4.54 -12.11 5.53
N TYR A 124 4.16 -10.99 4.89
CA TYR A 124 4.39 -10.78 3.47
C TYR A 124 5.87 -10.86 3.10
N CYS A 125 6.72 -10.14 3.84
CA CYS A 125 8.16 -10.10 3.59
C CYS A 125 8.81 -11.48 3.77
N ARG A 126 8.42 -12.22 4.80
CA ARG A 126 8.91 -13.59 5.03
C ARG A 126 8.51 -14.54 3.89
N LYS A 127 7.25 -14.50 3.44
CA LYS A 127 6.74 -15.39 2.38
C LYS A 127 7.32 -15.07 1.00
N THR A 128 7.64 -13.82 0.73
CA THR A 128 8.14 -13.39 -0.58
C THR A 128 9.66 -13.23 -0.66
N GLY A 129 10.35 -13.23 0.48
CA GLY A 129 11.78 -12.89 0.53
C GLY A 129 12.08 -11.41 0.30
N THR A 130 11.06 -10.55 0.33
CA THR A 130 11.21 -9.10 0.17
C THR A 130 11.72 -8.48 1.47
N ALA A 131 12.72 -7.61 1.39
CA ALA A 131 13.20 -6.86 2.55
C ALA A 131 12.13 -5.91 3.07
N VAL A 132 11.95 -5.85 4.40
CA VAL A 132 11.01 -4.92 5.05
C VAL A 132 11.31 -3.47 4.65
N LYS A 133 12.58 -3.08 4.67
CA LYS A 133 13.01 -1.74 4.26
C LYS A 133 12.55 -1.38 2.84
N TYR A 134 12.59 -2.32 1.92
CA TYR A 134 12.16 -2.07 0.53
C TYR A 134 10.68 -1.71 0.44
N VAL A 135 9.81 -2.33 1.24
CA VAL A 135 8.40 -1.93 1.35
C VAL A 135 8.28 -0.57 2.04
N GLN A 136 9.05 -0.35 3.12
CA GLN A 136 9.03 0.91 3.86
C GLN A 136 9.47 2.11 3.01
N ASP A 137 10.35 1.92 2.05
CA ASP A 137 10.79 2.98 1.12
C ASP A 137 9.62 3.51 0.25
N TRP A 138 8.56 2.73 0.07
CA TRP A 138 7.33 3.16 -0.61
C TRP A 138 6.37 3.95 0.29
N LEU A 139 6.46 3.83 1.61
CA LEU A 139 5.51 4.44 2.54
C LEU A 139 5.38 5.96 2.40
N PRO A 140 6.46 6.76 2.31
CA PRO A 140 6.33 8.21 2.12
C PRO A 140 5.60 8.56 0.82
N ILE A 141 5.83 7.80 -0.23
CA ILE A 141 5.23 8.00 -1.55
C ILE A 141 3.73 7.70 -1.51
N VAL A 142 3.33 6.55 -0.98
CA VAL A 142 1.91 6.17 -0.89
C VAL A 142 1.15 7.02 0.12
N ALA A 143 1.79 7.44 1.22
CA ALA A 143 1.21 8.37 2.18
C ALA A 143 0.96 9.75 1.56
N ALA A 144 1.91 10.28 0.80
CA ALA A 144 1.74 11.53 0.07
C ALA A 144 0.58 11.44 -0.93
N ALA A 145 0.52 10.36 -1.72
CA ALA A 145 -0.57 10.16 -2.67
C ALA A 145 -1.94 10.06 -1.98
N GLN A 146 -2.02 9.49 -0.78
CA GLN A 146 -3.26 9.40 0.01
C GLN A 146 -3.77 10.78 0.46
N LEU A 147 -2.89 11.75 0.68
CA LEU A 147 -3.28 13.12 1.07
C LEU A 147 -4.23 13.80 0.08
N LYS A 148 -4.24 13.38 -1.18
CA LYS A 148 -5.13 13.97 -2.20
C LYS A 148 -6.61 13.85 -1.85
N PHE A 149 -6.99 12.87 -1.03
CA PHE A 149 -8.38 12.68 -0.61
C PHE A 149 -8.82 13.69 0.46
N LYS A 150 -7.89 14.47 1.02
CA LYS A 150 -8.15 15.57 1.96
C LYS A 150 -9.02 15.17 3.16
N ARG A 151 -8.79 13.97 3.70
CA ARG A 151 -9.49 13.46 4.88
C ARG A 151 -8.81 13.99 6.14
N PRO A 152 -9.52 14.81 6.95
CA PRO A 152 -8.91 15.46 8.12
C PRO A 152 -8.35 14.47 9.14
N GLU A 153 -9.05 13.35 9.36
CA GLU A 153 -8.71 12.30 10.31
C GLU A 153 -7.42 11.55 9.95
N GLU A 154 -7.05 11.53 8.67
CA GLU A 154 -5.85 10.85 8.18
C GLU A 154 -4.62 11.78 8.13
N ARG A 155 -4.83 13.09 8.08
CA ARG A 155 -3.83 14.08 7.70
C ARG A 155 -2.58 14.05 8.59
N GLU A 156 -2.75 14.04 9.90
CA GLU A 156 -1.62 14.08 10.85
C GLU A 156 -0.71 12.86 10.69
N LEU A 157 -1.29 11.68 10.64
CA LEU A 157 -0.54 10.43 10.46
C LEU A 157 0.16 10.38 9.11
N LEU A 158 -0.51 10.79 8.03
CA LEU A 158 0.06 10.81 6.69
C LEU A 158 1.26 11.77 6.60
N LEU A 159 1.16 12.96 7.19
CA LEU A 159 2.28 13.92 7.23
C LEU A 159 3.46 13.36 8.02
N THR A 160 3.22 12.66 9.12
CA THR A 160 4.28 11.96 9.89
C THR A 160 5.05 10.97 9.01
N TRP A 161 4.38 10.18 8.18
CA TRP A 161 5.04 9.24 7.27
C TRP A 161 5.85 9.92 6.17
N ILE A 162 5.43 11.08 5.70
CA ILE A 162 6.17 11.86 4.70
C ILE A 162 7.45 12.41 5.30
N ASP A 163 7.41 12.89 6.54
CA ASP A 163 8.55 13.51 7.22
C ASP A 163 9.61 12.49 7.66
N ILE A 164 9.25 11.24 7.91
CA ILE A 164 10.21 10.15 8.23
C ILE A 164 11.23 9.93 7.10
N ALA A 165 10.93 10.35 5.88
CA ALA A 165 11.87 10.26 4.76
C ALA A 165 13.18 11.07 4.98
N ASP A 166 13.21 11.96 5.95
CA ASP A 166 14.35 12.84 6.23
C ASP A 166 15.36 12.23 7.24
N TYR A 167 15.12 11.03 7.77
CA TYR A 167 15.93 10.39 8.81
C TYR A 167 16.85 9.26 8.30
N GLU A 168 17.24 9.28 7.05
CA GLU A 168 18.24 8.34 6.49
C GLU A 168 19.61 8.97 6.31
#